data_2975f5699e9e48dc205247d2e214597f
#
_entry.id   2975f5699e9e48dc205247d2e214597f
#
_cell.length_a   1.000
_cell.length_b   1.000
_cell.length_c   1.000
_cell.angle_alpha   90.00
_cell.angle_beta   90.00
_cell.angle_gamma   90.00
#
_symmetry.space_group_name_H-M   'P 1'
#
loop_
_entity.id
_entity.type
_entity.pdbx_description
1 polymer ?
#
loop_
_entity_poly.entity_id
_entity_poly.type
_entity_poly.pdbx_seq_one_letter_code
_entity_poly.pdbx_strand_id
1 'polypeptide(L)'
;MKIIYITTSLEENDYIEFNKLWTVSLNPSNQNFHNKMIRSFALQNPVEVISIRPFSKAKCDIKELKSNVKEVGNITYHYLKIKRNKLFRLKSIKSQVKDLIEEIKTDDSVIITDTINPKCVYVTNYLQRKYHIPALGICTDSPSNINGTKKSYTLFLLRYCKKFDGYITLTEGLNLLFNQNNKDHITIEGIVESKDVDISTNVEGKYIFFGGALLPRYGVYNLIEAFKNIEDKDISLLICGHHADDEKIAEAIDGDSRIKYLGTLPVKEVLALEKNAVANINPRPFTQDLDRLSIPSKTLEYLASGALTISVRNTELEKTFKDCAIWAKTGSPKDLEASIKTAISMSEEEREKMANTAKNIAISHYSLEKISELVTDFSSKFVN
;
A
#
# COMPACT_ATOMS: atom_id res chain seq x y z
N MET A 1 -26.05 3.73 -2.26
CA MET A 1 -25.48 2.85 -1.23
C MET A 1 -24.60 3.65 -0.29
N LYS A 2 -24.62 3.38 1.01
CA LYS A 2 -23.74 4.01 2.00
C LYS A 2 -22.64 3.05 2.42
N ILE A 3 -21.39 3.49 2.37
CA ILE A 3 -20.22 2.70 2.78
C ILE A 3 -19.85 3.05 4.22
N ILE A 4 -19.81 2.05 5.09
CA ILE A 4 -19.28 2.18 6.46
C ILE A 4 -17.91 1.50 6.51
N TYR A 5 -16.84 2.29 6.50
CA TYR A 5 -15.48 1.79 6.37
C TYR A 5 -14.76 1.71 7.70
N ILE A 6 -14.48 0.49 8.21
CA ILE A 6 -13.85 0.28 9.52
C ILE A 6 -12.36 -0.02 9.33
N THR A 7 -11.52 0.89 9.79
CA THR A 7 -10.06 0.83 9.56
C THR A 7 -9.26 1.43 10.72
N THR A 8 -7.95 1.37 10.62
CA THR A 8 -7.01 2.13 11.48
C THR A 8 -6.50 3.39 10.82
N SER A 9 -6.84 3.62 9.56
CA SER A 9 -6.34 4.74 8.77
C SER A 9 -7.00 6.06 9.18
N LEU A 10 -6.29 7.15 8.91
CA LEU A 10 -6.71 8.52 9.15
C LEU A 10 -6.77 9.27 7.80
N GLU A 11 -7.40 10.40 7.78
CA GLU A 11 -7.25 11.35 6.67
C GLU A 11 -5.76 11.75 6.52
N GLU A 12 -5.33 12.10 5.33
CA GLU A 12 -3.92 12.23 4.96
C GLU A 12 -3.17 13.25 5.84
N ASN A 13 -3.71 14.44 6.02
CA ASN A 13 -3.10 15.47 6.87
C ASN A 13 -3.13 15.07 8.35
N ASP A 14 -4.24 14.48 8.81
CA ASP A 14 -4.36 13.99 10.17
C ASP A 14 -3.37 12.85 10.45
N TYR A 15 -3.06 12.02 9.46
CA TYR A 15 -2.03 10.98 9.60
C TYR A 15 -0.65 11.58 9.83
N ILE A 16 -0.29 12.61 9.07
CA ILE A 16 1.00 13.30 9.21
C ILE A 16 1.15 13.86 10.63
N GLU A 17 0.14 14.59 11.12
CA GLU A 17 0.14 15.16 12.46
C GLU A 17 0.10 14.09 13.56
N PHE A 18 -0.71 13.06 13.37
CA PHE A 18 -0.83 11.96 14.31
C PHE A 18 0.48 11.16 14.46
N ASN A 19 1.20 10.97 13.35
CA ASN A 19 2.47 10.23 13.37
C ASN A 19 3.56 10.94 14.18
N LYS A 20 3.51 12.27 14.27
CA LYS A 20 4.43 13.07 15.11
C LYS A 20 4.31 12.78 16.60
N LEU A 21 3.17 12.23 17.06
CA LEU A 21 2.93 11.89 18.46
C LEU A 21 3.67 10.63 18.93
N TRP A 22 4.19 9.82 18.00
CA TRP A 22 4.71 8.50 18.29
C TRP A 22 6.22 8.42 18.11
N THR A 23 6.86 7.51 18.86
CA THR A 23 8.30 7.21 18.72
C THR A 23 8.56 6.13 17.67
N VAL A 24 7.51 5.43 17.23
CA VAL A 24 7.58 4.41 16.19
C VAL A 24 6.63 4.83 15.07
N SER A 25 7.13 4.92 13.86
CA SER A 25 6.32 5.25 12.69
C SER A 25 5.19 4.24 12.49
N LEU A 26 4.01 4.74 12.20
CA LEU A 26 2.87 3.91 11.79
C LEU A 26 3.11 3.42 10.37
N ASN A 27 2.52 2.28 10.03
CA ASN A 27 2.71 1.67 8.69
C ASN A 27 2.17 2.56 7.56
N PRO A 28 3.04 3.23 6.77
CA PRO A 28 2.60 4.14 5.71
C PRO A 28 1.89 3.40 4.56
N SER A 29 2.32 2.19 4.23
CA SER A 29 1.75 1.44 3.11
C SER A 29 0.29 1.07 3.35
N ASN A 30 -0.05 0.62 4.56
CA ASN A 30 -1.43 0.34 4.95
C ASN A 30 -2.27 1.62 4.96
N GLN A 31 -1.74 2.71 5.52
CA GLN A 31 -2.38 4.03 5.54
C GLN A 31 -2.71 4.52 4.12
N ASN A 32 -1.73 4.49 3.22
CA ASN A 32 -1.89 4.97 1.85
C ASN A 32 -2.89 4.12 1.06
N PHE A 33 -2.82 2.79 1.18
CA PHE A 33 -3.75 1.89 0.50
C PHE A 33 -5.20 2.15 0.93
N HIS A 34 -5.46 2.16 2.24
CA HIS A 34 -6.81 2.38 2.75
C HIS A 34 -7.35 3.78 2.44
N ASN A 35 -6.49 4.82 2.44
CA ASN A 35 -6.91 6.15 2.02
C ASN A 35 -7.30 6.22 0.55
N LYS A 36 -6.53 5.60 -0.34
CA LYS A 36 -6.88 5.51 -1.77
C LYS A 36 -8.19 4.74 -1.95
N MET A 37 -8.40 3.65 -1.21
CA MET A 37 -9.63 2.87 -1.25
C MET A 37 -10.85 3.68 -0.76
N ILE A 38 -10.72 4.39 0.36
CA ILE A 38 -11.76 5.28 0.88
C ILE A 38 -12.13 6.36 -0.15
N ARG A 39 -11.14 7.00 -0.77
CA ARG A 39 -11.35 8.01 -1.82
C ARG A 39 -11.99 7.42 -3.08
N SER A 40 -11.63 6.20 -3.46
CA SER A 40 -12.28 5.50 -4.58
C SER A 40 -13.78 5.29 -4.30
N PHE A 41 -14.14 4.78 -3.13
CA PHE A 41 -15.56 4.64 -2.77
C PHE A 41 -16.30 5.98 -2.76
N ALA A 42 -15.66 7.05 -2.30
CA ALA A 42 -16.26 8.37 -2.15
C ALA A 42 -16.57 9.07 -3.49
N LEU A 43 -16.02 8.58 -4.61
CA LEU A 43 -16.36 9.09 -5.94
C LEU A 43 -17.82 8.82 -6.30
N GLN A 44 -18.41 7.74 -5.80
CA GLN A 44 -19.77 7.33 -6.16
C GLN A 44 -20.72 7.17 -4.95
N ASN A 45 -20.18 7.11 -3.72
CA ASN A 45 -20.94 6.80 -2.51
C ASN A 45 -20.58 7.73 -1.36
N PRO A 46 -21.50 8.07 -0.45
CA PRO A 46 -21.15 8.62 0.84
C PRO A 46 -20.40 7.57 1.69
N VAL A 47 -19.29 7.97 2.31
CA VAL A 47 -18.40 7.09 3.07
C VAL A 47 -18.28 7.57 4.51
N GLU A 48 -18.69 6.72 5.45
CA GLU A 48 -18.53 6.90 6.89
C GLU A 48 -17.33 6.09 7.38
N VAL A 49 -16.21 6.72 7.68
CA VAL A 49 -14.99 6.05 8.11
C VAL A 49 -14.93 5.97 9.62
N ILE A 50 -15.01 4.77 10.18
CA ILE A 50 -14.80 4.52 11.61
C ILE A 50 -13.33 4.19 11.84
N SER A 51 -12.55 5.17 12.29
CA SER A 51 -11.11 5.04 12.49
C SER A 51 -10.77 4.60 13.92
N ILE A 52 -10.31 3.35 14.05
CA ILE A 52 -9.79 2.78 15.30
C ILE A 52 -8.29 3.05 15.37
N ARG A 53 -7.91 4.29 15.62
CA ARG A 53 -6.52 4.74 15.61
C ARG A 53 -5.60 3.83 16.45
N PRO A 54 -4.42 3.44 15.94
CA PRO A 54 -3.48 2.63 16.69
C PRO A 54 -2.93 3.41 17.88
N PHE A 55 -2.70 2.72 19.00
CA PHE A 55 -2.04 3.29 20.17
C PHE A 55 -0.63 2.69 20.26
N SER A 56 0.34 3.40 19.72
CA SER A 56 1.75 3.02 19.68
C SER A 56 2.50 3.57 20.92
N LYS A 57 3.84 3.50 20.92
CA LYS A 57 4.68 4.08 21.97
C LYS A 57 4.77 5.59 21.74
N ALA A 58 4.15 6.38 22.63
CA ALA A 58 4.11 7.82 22.53
C ALA A 58 5.45 8.49 22.91
N LYS A 59 5.72 9.63 22.29
CA LYS A 59 6.84 10.52 22.65
C LYS A 59 6.61 11.24 24.00
N CYS A 60 5.36 11.38 24.39
CA CYS A 60 4.94 11.98 25.67
C CYS A 60 3.95 11.07 26.38
N ASP A 61 3.57 11.40 27.62
CA ASP A 61 2.64 10.60 28.42
C ASP A 61 1.17 10.81 28.01
N ILE A 62 0.84 10.34 26.80
CA ILE A 62 -0.52 10.37 26.28
C ILE A 62 -1.33 9.26 26.93
N LYS A 63 -2.37 9.64 27.72
CA LYS A 63 -3.27 8.71 28.40
C LYS A 63 -4.42 8.24 27.53
N GLU A 64 -4.91 9.10 26.63
CA GLU A 64 -6.00 8.79 25.71
C GLU A 64 -5.94 9.64 24.43
N LEU A 65 -6.49 9.10 23.34
CA LEU A 65 -6.83 9.82 22.13
C LEU A 65 -8.28 10.25 22.21
N LYS A 66 -8.58 11.54 22.05
CA LYS A 66 -9.95 12.07 22.08
C LYS A 66 -10.70 11.66 20.80
N SER A 67 -12.02 11.52 20.90
CA SER A 67 -12.90 11.42 19.72
C SER A 67 -12.92 12.74 18.94
N ASN A 68 -13.07 12.63 17.63
CA ASN A 68 -13.26 13.78 16.74
C ASN A 68 -14.00 13.32 15.49
N VAL A 69 -14.69 14.25 14.83
CA VAL A 69 -15.33 14.04 13.52
C VAL A 69 -14.72 15.03 12.54
N LYS A 70 -14.44 14.58 11.31
CA LYS A 70 -13.88 15.40 10.24
C LYS A 70 -14.55 15.05 8.93
N GLU A 71 -15.07 16.05 8.23
CA GLU A 71 -15.69 15.90 6.92
C GLU A 71 -14.73 16.37 5.82
N VAL A 72 -14.63 15.58 4.74
CA VAL A 72 -13.83 15.88 3.55
C VAL A 72 -14.62 15.41 2.32
N GLY A 73 -15.31 16.31 1.66
CA GLY A 73 -16.20 15.96 0.54
C GLY A 73 -17.28 14.95 0.96
N ASN A 74 -17.36 13.82 0.27
CA ASN A 74 -18.29 12.73 0.57
C ASN A 74 -17.80 11.76 1.67
N ILE A 75 -16.74 12.11 2.41
CA ILE A 75 -16.15 11.27 3.44
C ILE A 75 -16.31 11.92 4.80
N THR A 76 -16.89 11.19 5.76
CA THR A 76 -16.93 11.59 7.17
C THR A 76 -16.05 10.66 8.00
N TYR A 77 -14.98 11.18 8.59
CA TYR A 77 -14.10 10.44 9.48
C TYR A 77 -14.56 10.55 10.93
N HIS A 78 -14.90 9.43 11.54
CA HIS A 78 -15.21 9.29 12.96
C HIS A 78 -14.02 8.72 13.70
N TYR A 79 -13.20 9.56 14.32
CA TYR A 79 -12.08 9.16 15.15
C TYR A 79 -12.56 8.73 16.52
N LEU A 80 -12.46 7.47 16.85
CA LEU A 80 -12.89 6.95 18.14
C LEU A 80 -11.97 7.39 19.28
N LYS A 81 -12.52 7.56 20.47
CA LYS A 81 -11.77 7.73 21.72
C LYS A 81 -11.04 6.44 22.06
N ILE A 82 -9.70 6.47 22.19
CA ILE A 82 -8.87 5.31 22.48
C ILE A 82 -8.10 5.54 23.77
N LYS A 83 -8.38 4.75 24.80
CA LYS A 83 -7.64 4.76 26.08
C LYS A 83 -6.36 3.92 25.98
N ARG A 84 -5.30 4.35 26.67
CA ARG A 84 -4.03 3.62 26.76
C ARG A 84 -4.20 2.24 27.42
N ASN A 85 -5.07 2.14 28.45
CA ASN A 85 -5.34 0.88 29.14
C ASN A 85 -5.99 -0.15 28.20
N LYS A 86 -5.32 -1.29 28.01
CA LYS A 86 -5.74 -2.34 27.08
C LYS A 86 -6.99 -3.11 27.56
N LEU A 87 -7.18 -3.27 28.88
CA LEU A 87 -8.25 -4.10 29.46
C LEU A 87 -9.67 -3.64 29.06
N PHE A 88 -9.90 -2.33 29.05
CA PHE A 88 -11.22 -1.76 28.74
C PHE A 88 -11.33 -1.21 27.32
N ARG A 89 -10.24 -1.27 26.53
CA ARG A 89 -10.18 -0.65 25.21
C ARG A 89 -11.21 -1.23 24.26
N LEU A 90 -11.27 -2.55 24.15
CA LEU A 90 -12.18 -3.22 23.22
C LEU A 90 -13.66 -3.02 23.57
N LYS A 91 -14.01 -3.04 24.88
CA LYS A 91 -15.35 -2.74 25.35
C LYS A 91 -15.75 -1.28 25.06
N SER A 92 -14.83 -0.34 25.27
CA SER A 92 -15.05 1.07 24.95
C SER A 92 -15.23 1.31 23.45
N ILE A 93 -14.40 0.71 22.61
CA ILE A 93 -14.53 0.78 21.14
C ILE A 93 -15.90 0.25 20.70
N LYS A 94 -16.27 -0.94 21.19
CA LYS A 94 -17.55 -1.56 20.87
C LYS A 94 -18.76 -0.71 21.26
N SER A 95 -18.70 -0.07 22.45
CA SER A 95 -19.78 0.86 22.88
C SER A 95 -19.89 2.05 21.93
N GLN A 96 -18.79 2.75 21.65
CA GLN A 96 -18.78 3.92 20.78
C GLN A 96 -19.28 3.57 19.36
N VAL A 97 -18.81 2.45 18.80
CA VAL A 97 -19.25 2.04 17.46
C VAL A 97 -20.73 1.63 17.44
N LYS A 98 -21.23 1.04 18.54
CA LYS A 98 -22.66 0.74 18.67
C LYS A 98 -23.49 2.02 18.60
N ASP A 99 -23.13 3.03 19.37
CA ASP A 99 -23.89 4.29 19.45
C ASP A 99 -23.81 5.01 18.09
N LEU A 100 -22.63 5.09 17.48
CA LEU A 100 -22.41 5.70 16.18
C LEU A 100 -23.19 5.00 15.05
N ILE A 101 -23.21 3.66 15.00
CA ILE A 101 -23.89 2.94 13.92
C ILE A 101 -25.40 3.17 13.90
N GLU A 102 -26.03 3.38 15.07
CA GLU A 102 -27.46 3.72 15.17
C GLU A 102 -27.78 5.07 14.49
N GLU A 103 -26.79 5.97 14.42
CA GLU A 103 -26.94 7.30 13.82
C GLU A 103 -26.67 7.29 12.31
N ILE A 104 -25.65 6.53 11.87
CA ILE A 104 -25.14 6.62 10.49
C ILE A 104 -25.65 5.56 9.53
N LYS A 105 -26.14 4.39 10.00
CA LYS A 105 -26.60 3.31 9.12
C LYS A 105 -27.89 3.69 8.38
N THR A 106 -27.99 3.17 7.15
CA THR A 106 -29.21 3.20 6.32
C THR A 106 -29.52 1.77 5.85
N ASP A 107 -30.68 1.56 5.25
CA ASP A 107 -31.09 0.23 4.78
C ASP A 107 -30.17 -0.30 3.67
N ASP A 108 -29.56 0.59 2.90
CA ASP A 108 -28.58 0.30 1.83
C ASP A 108 -27.12 0.39 2.28
N SER A 109 -26.83 0.25 3.58
CA SER A 109 -25.47 0.28 4.12
C SER A 109 -24.73 -1.03 3.92
N VAL A 110 -23.43 -0.95 3.60
CA VAL A 110 -22.47 -2.07 3.62
C VAL A 110 -21.26 -1.71 4.47
N ILE A 111 -20.79 -2.65 5.30
CA ILE A 111 -19.57 -2.48 6.08
C ILE A 111 -18.39 -3.04 5.30
N ILE A 112 -17.33 -2.25 5.19
CA ILE A 112 -16.06 -2.69 4.62
C ILE A 112 -14.97 -2.57 5.68
N THR A 113 -14.13 -3.59 5.83
CA THR A 113 -13.18 -3.62 6.94
C THR A 113 -11.80 -4.12 6.55
N ASP A 114 -10.77 -3.52 7.16
CA ASP A 114 -9.38 -3.99 7.15
C ASP A 114 -9.27 -5.33 7.91
N THR A 115 -8.92 -6.41 7.18
CA THR A 115 -8.87 -7.78 7.74
C THR A 115 -7.62 -8.06 8.56
N ILE A 116 -6.54 -7.29 8.43
CA ILE A 116 -5.32 -7.50 9.20
C ILE A 116 -5.34 -6.84 10.58
N ASN A 117 -6.37 -6.07 10.90
CA ASN A 117 -6.53 -5.49 12.23
C ASN A 117 -7.61 -6.22 13.05
N PRO A 118 -7.24 -6.94 14.15
CA PRO A 118 -8.19 -7.76 14.90
C PRO A 118 -9.31 -6.96 15.57
N LYS A 119 -9.10 -5.66 15.85
CA LYS A 119 -10.15 -4.82 16.44
C LYS A 119 -11.19 -4.45 15.38
N CYS A 120 -10.74 -4.13 14.16
CA CYS A 120 -11.62 -3.86 13.03
C CYS A 120 -12.47 -5.11 12.73
N VAL A 121 -11.83 -6.26 12.57
CA VAL A 121 -12.50 -7.56 12.34
C VAL A 121 -13.50 -7.91 13.44
N TYR A 122 -13.13 -7.73 14.71
CA TYR A 122 -14.01 -8.04 15.84
C TYR A 122 -15.25 -7.13 15.86
N VAL A 123 -15.06 -5.83 15.67
CA VAL A 123 -16.15 -4.85 15.65
C VAL A 123 -17.08 -5.09 14.48
N THR A 124 -16.54 -5.33 13.28
CA THR A 124 -17.33 -5.64 12.08
C THR A 124 -18.20 -6.87 12.29
N ASN A 125 -17.63 -7.98 12.80
CA ASN A 125 -18.43 -9.18 13.09
C ASN A 125 -19.53 -8.95 14.15
N TYR A 126 -19.31 -8.02 15.08
CA TYR A 126 -20.34 -7.64 16.04
C TYR A 126 -21.49 -6.88 15.37
N LEU A 127 -21.16 -5.90 14.52
CA LEU A 127 -22.15 -5.08 13.80
C LEU A 127 -22.95 -5.92 12.81
N GLN A 128 -22.28 -6.74 12.00
CA GLN A 128 -22.92 -7.67 11.05
C GLN A 128 -23.98 -8.52 11.75
N ARG A 129 -23.66 -9.12 12.88
CA ARG A 129 -24.61 -9.99 13.61
C ARG A 129 -25.73 -9.23 14.30
N LYS A 130 -25.45 -8.04 14.82
CA LYS A 130 -26.42 -7.28 15.60
C LYS A 130 -27.41 -6.51 14.73
N TYR A 131 -26.92 -5.95 13.61
CA TYR A 131 -27.68 -5.04 12.77
C TYR A 131 -28.02 -5.63 11.41
N HIS A 132 -27.54 -6.84 11.14
CA HIS A 132 -27.72 -7.53 9.85
C HIS A 132 -27.22 -6.72 8.64
N ILE A 133 -26.20 -5.87 8.85
CA ILE A 133 -25.55 -5.11 7.80
C ILE A 133 -24.52 -6.01 7.10
N PRO A 134 -24.56 -6.17 5.77
CA PRO A 134 -23.55 -6.94 5.04
C PRO A 134 -22.13 -6.44 5.30
N ALA A 135 -21.17 -7.36 5.40
CA ALA A 135 -19.79 -7.05 5.74
C ALA A 135 -18.79 -7.67 4.75
N LEU A 136 -17.93 -6.83 4.17
CA LEU A 136 -16.88 -7.20 3.23
C LEU A 136 -15.51 -7.02 3.86
N GLY A 137 -14.61 -7.98 3.61
CA GLY A 137 -13.24 -7.93 4.10
C GLY A 137 -12.26 -7.47 3.04
N ILE A 138 -11.43 -6.46 3.33
CA ILE A 138 -10.29 -6.09 2.47
C ILE A 138 -9.04 -6.82 2.99
N CYS A 139 -8.47 -7.68 2.13
CA CYS A 139 -7.32 -8.52 2.45
C CYS A 139 -6.07 -7.98 1.72
N THR A 140 -5.24 -7.23 2.44
CA THR A 140 -4.07 -6.53 1.88
C THR A 140 -2.75 -7.27 2.08
N ASP A 141 -2.67 -8.17 3.06
CA ASP A 141 -1.45 -8.93 3.39
C ASP A 141 -1.83 -10.21 4.15
N SER A 142 -0.89 -11.16 4.20
CA SER A 142 -1.02 -12.33 5.06
C SER A 142 -0.73 -11.95 6.51
N PRO A 143 -1.56 -12.37 7.49
CA PRO A 143 -1.27 -12.17 8.91
C PRO A 143 0.09 -12.75 9.36
N SER A 144 0.61 -13.76 8.65
CA SER A 144 1.92 -14.36 8.93
C SER A 144 3.10 -13.47 8.50
N ASN A 145 2.90 -12.55 7.56
CA ASN A 145 3.94 -11.63 7.07
C ASN A 145 4.16 -10.45 8.03
N ILE A 146 3.27 -10.27 9.00
CA ILE A 146 3.41 -9.20 9.99
C ILE A 146 4.42 -9.65 11.05
N ASN A 147 5.57 -8.96 11.12
CA ASN A 147 6.64 -9.27 12.07
C ASN A 147 6.13 -9.36 13.52
N GLY A 148 6.55 -10.41 14.21
CA GLY A 148 6.22 -10.63 15.64
C GLY A 148 4.80 -11.12 15.90
N THR A 149 4.02 -11.49 14.88
CA THR A 149 2.69 -12.07 15.11
C THR A 149 2.79 -13.52 15.59
N LYS A 150 1.97 -13.84 16.58
CA LYS A 150 1.85 -15.21 17.09
C LYS A 150 0.89 -16.02 16.21
N LYS A 151 1.10 -17.34 16.10
CA LYS A 151 0.17 -18.25 15.40
C LYS A 151 -1.29 -18.10 15.87
N SER A 152 -1.51 -17.85 17.17
CA SER A 152 -2.84 -17.60 17.73
C SER A 152 -3.53 -16.34 17.17
N TYR A 153 -2.75 -15.30 16.82
CA TYR A 153 -3.26 -14.10 16.17
C TYR A 153 -3.74 -14.40 14.75
N THR A 154 -2.94 -15.11 13.96
CA THR A 154 -3.32 -15.54 12.61
C THR A 154 -4.58 -16.40 12.64
N LEU A 155 -4.64 -17.41 13.51
CA LEU A 155 -5.83 -18.26 13.67
C LEU A 155 -7.07 -17.47 14.08
N PHE A 156 -6.92 -16.50 14.99
CA PHE A 156 -8.01 -15.60 15.38
C PHE A 156 -8.54 -14.82 14.17
N LEU A 157 -7.66 -14.14 13.43
CA LEU A 157 -8.07 -13.36 12.27
C LEU A 157 -8.79 -14.23 11.22
N LEU A 158 -8.18 -15.33 10.80
CA LEU A 158 -8.76 -16.21 9.79
C LEU A 158 -10.13 -16.77 10.22
N ARG A 159 -10.26 -17.15 11.52
CA ARG A 159 -11.55 -17.65 12.05
C ARG A 159 -12.65 -16.58 12.00
N TYR A 160 -12.31 -15.33 12.25
CA TYR A 160 -13.32 -14.26 12.26
C TYR A 160 -13.57 -13.70 10.85
N CYS A 161 -12.53 -13.60 10.01
CA CYS A 161 -12.65 -13.13 8.64
C CYS A 161 -13.56 -14.03 7.79
N LYS A 162 -13.51 -15.36 7.96
CA LYS A 162 -14.36 -16.30 7.19
C LYS A 162 -15.87 -16.11 7.38
N LYS A 163 -16.30 -15.20 8.27
CA LYS A 163 -17.71 -14.88 8.51
C LYS A 163 -18.24 -13.75 7.64
N PHE A 164 -17.36 -13.07 6.91
CA PHE A 164 -17.77 -12.00 6.01
C PHE A 164 -18.58 -12.52 4.84
N ASP A 165 -19.38 -11.64 4.24
CA ASP A 165 -20.27 -11.97 3.13
C ASP A 165 -19.53 -11.98 1.79
N GLY A 166 -18.44 -11.20 1.66
CA GLY A 166 -17.58 -11.15 0.48
C GLY A 166 -16.18 -10.58 0.79
N TYR A 167 -15.30 -10.59 -0.22
CA TYR A 167 -13.91 -10.20 -0.06
C TYR A 167 -13.41 -9.35 -1.20
N ILE A 168 -12.58 -8.36 -0.86
CA ILE A 168 -11.75 -7.57 -1.77
C ILE A 168 -10.31 -7.94 -1.45
N THR A 169 -9.59 -8.56 -2.38
CA THR A 169 -8.25 -9.11 -2.12
C THR A 169 -7.23 -8.53 -3.06
N LEU A 170 -5.97 -8.42 -2.64
CA LEU A 170 -4.90 -7.96 -3.53
C LEU A 170 -4.38 -9.06 -4.46
N THR A 171 -4.56 -10.33 -4.09
CA THR A 171 -4.13 -11.49 -4.88
C THR A 171 -5.11 -12.64 -4.71
N GLU A 172 -5.14 -13.56 -5.69
CA GLU A 172 -5.87 -14.82 -5.52
C GLU A 172 -5.33 -15.66 -4.36
N GLY A 173 -4.05 -15.58 -4.06
CA GLY A 173 -3.48 -16.26 -2.89
C GLY A 173 -4.05 -15.77 -1.57
N LEU A 174 -4.33 -14.47 -1.45
CA LEU A 174 -5.02 -13.89 -0.29
C LEU A 174 -6.49 -14.31 -0.25
N ASN A 175 -7.17 -14.35 -1.41
CA ASN A 175 -8.52 -14.89 -1.49
C ASN A 175 -8.57 -16.32 -0.92
N LEU A 176 -7.74 -17.23 -1.42
CA LEU A 176 -7.67 -18.60 -0.91
C LEU A 176 -7.34 -18.69 0.58
N LEU A 177 -6.57 -17.76 1.12
CA LEU A 177 -6.22 -17.73 2.54
C LEU A 177 -7.38 -17.29 3.44
N PHE A 178 -8.10 -16.22 3.07
CA PHE A 178 -9.14 -15.61 3.90
C PHE A 178 -10.54 -16.14 3.60
N ASN A 179 -10.86 -16.40 2.35
CA ASN A 179 -12.17 -16.79 1.85
C ASN A 179 -12.39 -18.31 1.89
N GLN A 180 -12.26 -18.90 3.07
CA GLN A 180 -12.37 -20.36 3.25
C GLN A 180 -13.78 -20.94 2.98
N ASN A 181 -14.79 -20.09 2.87
CA ASN A 181 -16.18 -20.46 2.60
C ASN A 181 -16.60 -20.22 1.14
N ASN A 182 -15.65 -19.88 0.26
CA ASN A 182 -15.85 -19.62 -1.17
C ASN A 182 -17.01 -18.63 -1.45
N LYS A 183 -16.99 -17.51 -0.74
CA LYS A 183 -17.90 -16.38 -0.93
C LYS A 183 -17.49 -15.57 -2.16
N ASP A 184 -18.37 -14.69 -2.64
CA ASP A 184 -18.06 -13.77 -3.70
C ASP A 184 -16.85 -12.90 -3.36
N HIS A 185 -15.99 -12.67 -4.34
CA HIS A 185 -14.80 -11.82 -4.18
C HIS A 185 -14.44 -11.11 -5.46
N ILE A 186 -13.63 -10.06 -5.31
CA ILE A 186 -12.90 -9.39 -6.38
C ILE A 186 -11.43 -9.27 -6.00
N THR A 187 -10.56 -9.34 -7.01
CA THR A 187 -9.11 -9.10 -6.83
C THR A 187 -8.76 -7.73 -7.41
N ILE A 188 -8.04 -6.92 -6.63
CA ILE A 188 -7.57 -5.58 -6.97
C ILE A 188 -6.11 -5.49 -6.58
N GLU A 189 -5.19 -5.63 -7.54
CA GLU A 189 -3.75 -5.72 -7.30
C GLU A 189 -3.15 -4.42 -6.73
N GLY A 190 -3.89 -3.32 -6.77
CA GLY A 190 -3.49 -2.06 -6.18
C GLY A 190 -4.28 -0.88 -6.69
N ILE A 191 -3.86 0.32 -6.29
CA ILE A 191 -4.51 1.58 -6.67
C ILE A 191 -3.43 2.59 -7.02
N VAL A 192 -3.51 3.17 -8.21
CA VAL A 192 -2.64 4.25 -8.65
C VAL A 192 -3.40 5.57 -8.68
N GLU A 193 -2.67 6.65 -8.48
CA GLU A 193 -3.17 8.00 -8.74
C GLU A 193 -2.34 8.60 -9.85
N SER A 194 -3.00 9.03 -10.91
CA SER A 194 -2.38 9.85 -11.93
C SER A 194 -2.13 11.23 -11.32
N LYS A 195 -0.93 11.43 -10.83
CA LYS A 195 -0.47 12.78 -10.46
C LYS A 195 0.27 13.32 -11.67
N ASP A 196 -0.46 13.90 -12.60
CA ASP A 196 0.15 14.74 -13.65
C ASP A 196 0.65 16.03 -13.00
N VAL A 197 1.68 15.89 -12.19
CA VAL A 197 2.39 17.03 -11.66
C VAL A 197 3.52 17.31 -12.66
N ASP A 198 3.49 18.48 -13.24
CA ASP A 198 4.61 18.99 -14.03
C ASP A 198 5.74 19.33 -13.04
N ILE A 199 6.50 18.29 -12.68
CA ILE A 199 7.57 18.41 -11.70
C ILE A 199 8.88 18.16 -12.43
N SER A 200 9.65 19.23 -12.65
CA SER A 200 11.05 19.13 -13.01
C SER A 200 11.87 18.66 -11.81
N THR A 201 12.90 17.90 -12.06
CA THR A 201 13.94 17.61 -11.07
C THR A 201 15.14 18.51 -11.29
N ASN A 202 15.82 18.90 -10.21
CA ASN A 202 17.09 19.61 -10.27
C ASN A 202 18.28 18.65 -10.46
N VAL A 203 18.04 17.37 -10.66
CA VAL A 203 19.10 16.38 -10.89
C VAL A 203 19.50 16.41 -12.35
N GLU A 204 20.77 16.70 -12.60
CA GLU A 204 21.37 16.66 -13.92
C GLU A 204 21.88 15.26 -14.25
N GLY A 205 21.81 14.90 -15.55
CA GLY A 205 22.32 13.63 -16.07
C GLY A 205 21.33 12.47 -16.01
N LYS A 206 21.77 11.32 -16.51
CA LYS A 206 20.99 10.09 -16.56
C LYS A 206 21.09 9.32 -15.25
N TYR A 207 19.97 8.74 -14.79
CA TYR A 207 19.99 7.95 -13.56
C TYR A 207 18.95 6.82 -13.57
N ILE A 208 19.28 5.75 -12.83
CA ILE A 208 18.35 4.74 -12.36
C ILE A 208 17.87 5.15 -10.98
N PHE A 209 16.60 4.99 -10.68
CA PHE A 209 16.01 5.44 -9.41
C PHE A 209 15.42 4.30 -8.58
N PHE A 210 15.70 4.33 -7.28
CA PHE A 210 15.02 3.51 -6.27
C PHE A 210 14.54 4.37 -5.10
N GLY A 211 13.24 4.36 -4.83
CA GLY A 211 12.63 5.05 -3.68
C GLY A 211 11.80 4.09 -2.83
N GLY A 212 12.17 3.92 -1.54
CA GLY A 212 11.43 3.00 -0.68
C GLY A 212 12.05 2.78 0.69
N ALA A 213 11.61 1.74 1.40
CA ALA A 213 12.22 1.35 2.65
C ALA A 213 13.56 0.65 2.41
N LEU A 214 14.63 1.16 3.00
CA LEU A 214 16.02 0.71 2.76
C LEU A 214 16.40 -0.45 3.71
N LEU A 215 15.56 -1.47 3.74
CA LEU A 215 15.83 -2.69 4.51
C LEU A 215 16.42 -3.79 3.61
N PRO A 216 17.34 -4.65 4.11
CA PRO A 216 17.95 -5.72 3.32
C PRO A 216 16.93 -6.60 2.57
N ARG A 217 15.80 -6.89 3.21
CA ARG A 217 14.71 -7.71 2.62
C ARG A 217 14.05 -7.09 1.38
N TYR A 218 14.28 -5.80 1.12
CA TYR A 218 13.77 -5.12 -0.07
C TYR A 218 14.81 -5.00 -1.19
N GLY A 219 16.00 -5.62 -1.02
CA GLY A 219 16.98 -5.82 -2.09
C GLY A 219 17.88 -4.63 -2.38
N VAL A 220 17.88 -3.57 -1.56
CA VAL A 220 18.68 -2.36 -1.81
C VAL A 220 20.18 -2.66 -1.91
N TYR A 221 20.73 -3.55 -1.08
CA TYR A 221 22.16 -3.92 -1.13
C TYR A 221 22.50 -4.73 -2.38
N ASN A 222 21.60 -5.63 -2.82
CA ASN A 222 21.77 -6.34 -4.09
C ASN A 222 21.75 -5.37 -5.28
N LEU A 223 20.93 -4.32 -5.21
CA LEU A 223 20.89 -3.26 -6.22
C LEU A 223 22.21 -2.48 -6.27
N ILE A 224 22.73 -2.07 -5.12
CA ILE A 224 24.01 -1.37 -5.03
C ILE A 224 25.13 -2.23 -5.61
N GLU A 225 25.21 -3.51 -5.23
CA GLU A 225 26.19 -4.46 -5.76
C GLU A 225 26.04 -4.63 -7.29
N ALA A 226 24.83 -4.78 -7.79
CA ALA A 226 24.55 -4.88 -9.22
C ALA A 226 25.01 -3.63 -9.98
N PHE A 227 24.74 -2.44 -9.43
CA PHE A 227 25.09 -1.18 -10.08
C PHE A 227 26.59 -0.91 -10.13
N LYS A 228 27.37 -1.35 -9.14
CA LYS A 228 28.83 -1.26 -9.15
C LYS A 228 29.46 -1.98 -10.36
N ASN A 229 28.78 -3.00 -10.92
CA ASN A 229 29.24 -3.73 -12.12
C ASN A 229 28.78 -3.07 -13.45
N ILE A 230 28.08 -1.93 -13.40
CA ILE A 230 27.72 -1.18 -14.60
C ILE A 230 28.93 -0.36 -15.07
N GLU A 231 29.32 -0.58 -16.32
CA GLU A 231 30.51 0.05 -16.90
C GLU A 231 30.27 1.50 -17.36
N ASP A 232 29.02 1.83 -17.73
CA ASP A 232 28.63 3.17 -18.17
C ASP A 232 28.88 4.19 -17.05
N LYS A 233 29.76 5.17 -17.30
CA LYS A 233 30.17 6.18 -16.33
C LYS A 233 29.24 7.40 -16.32
N ASP A 234 28.37 7.53 -17.32
CA ASP A 234 27.48 8.67 -17.48
C ASP A 234 26.11 8.45 -16.82
N ILE A 235 25.90 7.27 -16.21
CA ILE A 235 24.68 6.97 -15.47
C ILE A 235 24.93 6.90 -13.97
N SER A 236 23.99 7.41 -13.19
CA SER A 236 24.00 7.37 -11.72
C SER A 236 22.92 6.43 -11.18
N LEU A 237 23.08 5.95 -9.95
CA LEU A 237 22.03 5.31 -9.17
C LEU A 237 21.63 6.26 -8.04
N LEU A 238 20.39 6.71 -8.04
CA LEU A 238 19.82 7.54 -6.99
C LEU A 238 18.93 6.69 -6.09
N ILE A 239 19.21 6.72 -4.79
CA ILE A 239 18.49 5.96 -3.77
C ILE A 239 17.90 6.94 -2.76
N CYS A 240 16.62 6.87 -2.46
CA CYS A 240 16.01 7.61 -1.37
C CYS A 240 15.07 6.73 -0.54
N GLY A 241 14.83 7.13 0.72
CA GLY A 241 13.85 6.45 1.55
C GLY A 241 14.20 6.43 3.02
N HIS A 242 13.41 5.64 3.77
CA HIS A 242 13.46 5.57 5.22
C HIS A 242 13.92 4.18 5.71
N HIS A 243 14.17 4.06 7.02
CA HIS A 243 14.74 2.86 7.66
C HIS A 243 16.13 2.47 7.17
N ALA A 244 16.89 3.42 6.62
CA ALA A 244 18.28 3.21 6.35
C ALA A 244 19.06 2.97 7.66
N ASP A 245 20.02 2.07 7.60
CA ASP A 245 21.15 2.05 8.49
C ASP A 245 22.21 2.90 7.77
N ASP A 246 22.32 4.16 8.16
CA ASP A 246 23.12 5.15 7.43
C ASP A 246 24.59 4.73 7.31
N GLU A 247 25.16 4.06 8.34
CA GLU A 247 26.53 3.54 8.29
C GLU A 247 26.68 2.43 7.26
N LYS A 248 25.76 1.47 7.26
CA LYS A 248 25.78 0.37 6.27
C LYS A 248 25.50 0.82 4.85
N ILE A 249 24.64 1.82 4.66
CA ILE A 249 24.43 2.38 3.32
C ILE A 249 25.69 3.11 2.85
N ALA A 250 26.29 3.94 3.72
CA ALA A 250 27.54 4.64 3.40
C ALA A 250 28.66 3.64 3.02
N GLU A 251 28.85 2.57 3.81
CA GLU A 251 29.76 1.49 3.49
C GLU A 251 29.45 0.79 2.17
N ALA A 252 28.18 0.50 1.92
CA ALA A 252 27.77 -0.19 0.70
C ALA A 252 27.98 0.63 -0.58
N ILE A 253 27.84 1.96 -0.53
CA ILE A 253 28.06 2.85 -1.69
C ILE A 253 29.51 3.29 -1.84
N ASP A 254 30.33 3.06 -0.83
CA ASP A 254 31.76 3.47 -0.88
C ASP A 254 32.48 2.90 -2.10
N GLY A 255 33.36 3.72 -2.66
CA GLY A 255 34.15 3.38 -3.86
C GLY A 255 33.44 3.57 -5.21
N ASP A 256 32.17 4.02 -5.25
CA ASP A 256 31.48 4.36 -6.50
C ASP A 256 30.70 5.69 -6.37
N SER A 257 31.28 6.78 -6.83
CA SER A 257 30.69 8.14 -6.75
C SER A 257 29.42 8.34 -7.57
N ARG A 258 29.06 7.39 -8.45
CA ARG A 258 27.81 7.41 -9.22
C ARG A 258 26.61 7.00 -8.38
N ILE A 259 26.81 6.32 -7.24
CA ILE A 259 25.74 5.89 -6.35
C ILE A 259 25.51 6.95 -5.29
N LYS A 260 24.30 7.52 -5.25
CA LYS A 260 23.95 8.62 -4.34
C LYS A 260 22.77 8.25 -3.44
N TYR A 261 22.96 8.29 -2.14
CA TYR A 261 21.88 8.21 -1.17
C TYR A 261 21.39 9.62 -0.81
N LEU A 262 20.12 9.89 -1.10
CA LEU A 262 19.49 11.21 -0.96
C LEU A 262 18.73 11.38 0.37
N GLY A 263 18.80 10.40 1.26
CA GLY A 263 18.02 10.43 2.49
C GLY A 263 16.51 10.25 2.27
N THR A 264 15.70 10.77 3.19
CA THR A 264 14.24 10.79 3.07
C THR A 264 13.81 12.10 2.42
N LEU A 265 13.10 12.00 1.29
CA LEU A 265 12.65 13.15 0.51
C LEU A 265 11.14 13.38 0.65
N PRO A 266 10.65 14.61 0.45
CA PRO A 266 9.24 14.91 0.28
C PRO A 266 8.65 14.14 -0.90
N VAL A 267 7.36 13.74 -0.79
CA VAL A 267 6.68 12.95 -1.84
C VAL A 267 6.77 13.60 -3.23
N LYS A 268 6.64 14.92 -3.31
CA LYS A 268 6.79 15.67 -4.56
C LYS A 268 8.13 15.43 -5.24
N GLU A 269 9.22 15.47 -4.48
CA GLU A 269 10.57 15.27 -5.00
C GLU A 269 10.77 13.82 -5.45
N VAL A 270 10.25 12.86 -4.69
CA VAL A 270 10.26 11.43 -5.08
C VAL A 270 9.55 11.23 -6.42
N LEU A 271 8.35 11.79 -6.60
CA LEU A 271 7.60 11.70 -7.85
C LEU A 271 8.33 12.35 -9.03
N ALA A 272 9.03 13.49 -8.79
CA ALA A 272 9.87 14.12 -9.81
C ALA A 272 11.02 13.21 -10.24
N LEU A 273 11.69 12.57 -9.28
CA LEU A 273 12.77 11.62 -9.56
C LEU A 273 12.26 10.37 -10.28
N GLU A 274 11.10 9.85 -9.88
CA GLU A 274 10.48 8.69 -10.54
C GLU A 274 10.14 8.99 -12.02
N LYS A 275 9.58 10.16 -12.30
CA LYS A 275 9.15 10.55 -13.65
C LYS A 275 10.33 10.77 -14.62
N ASN A 276 11.44 11.32 -14.13
CA ASN A 276 12.58 11.73 -14.96
C ASN A 276 13.72 10.69 -14.99
N ALA A 277 13.55 9.52 -14.37
CA ALA A 277 14.54 8.45 -14.39
C ALA A 277 14.63 7.79 -15.78
N VAL A 278 15.83 7.33 -16.16
CA VAL A 278 16.01 6.40 -17.29
C VAL A 278 15.19 5.13 -17.05
N ALA A 279 15.24 4.63 -15.81
CA ALA A 279 14.34 3.59 -15.32
C ALA A 279 14.20 3.67 -13.79
N ASN A 280 13.00 3.36 -13.30
CA ASN A 280 12.76 3.06 -11.89
C ASN A 280 13.02 1.58 -11.65
N ILE A 281 13.62 1.22 -10.52
CA ILE A 281 13.92 -0.17 -10.21
C ILE A 281 13.34 -0.62 -8.87
N ASN A 282 12.63 -1.76 -8.86
CA ASN A 282 12.20 -2.44 -7.64
C ASN A 282 12.99 -3.76 -7.48
N PRO A 283 14.04 -3.78 -6.63
CA PRO A 283 14.93 -4.93 -6.49
C PRO A 283 14.44 -5.97 -5.48
N ARG A 284 13.19 -5.88 -4.99
CA ARG A 284 12.66 -6.77 -3.94
C ARG A 284 12.81 -8.23 -4.32
N PRO A 285 13.57 -9.06 -3.56
CA PRO A 285 13.84 -10.45 -3.92
C PRO A 285 12.56 -11.28 -4.10
N PHE A 286 12.55 -12.13 -5.12
CA PHE A 286 11.46 -13.06 -5.40
C PHE A 286 11.42 -14.19 -4.36
N THR A 287 10.23 -14.46 -3.83
CA THR A 287 9.90 -15.72 -3.15
C THR A 287 8.47 -16.13 -3.52
N GLN A 288 8.19 -17.45 -3.56
CA GLN A 288 6.85 -17.94 -3.90
C GLN A 288 5.75 -17.38 -2.97
N ASP A 289 6.03 -17.23 -1.68
CA ASP A 289 5.08 -16.70 -0.72
C ASP A 289 4.81 -15.21 -0.97
N LEU A 290 5.86 -14.42 -1.26
CA LEU A 290 5.70 -13.01 -1.60
C LEU A 290 4.95 -12.82 -2.91
N ASP A 291 5.25 -13.63 -3.93
CA ASP A 291 4.56 -13.59 -5.21
C ASP A 291 3.06 -13.89 -5.06
N ARG A 292 2.74 -14.93 -4.29
CA ARG A 292 1.35 -15.36 -4.10
C ARG A 292 0.53 -14.48 -3.17
N LEU A 293 1.15 -13.88 -2.14
CA LEU A 293 0.43 -13.23 -1.03
C LEU A 293 0.65 -11.71 -0.95
N SER A 294 1.34 -11.10 -1.91
CA SER A 294 1.66 -9.67 -1.84
C SER A 294 1.89 -9.08 -3.22
N ILE A 295 1.36 -7.91 -3.44
CA ILE A 295 1.68 -7.08 -4.61
C ILE A 295 2.76 -6.06 -4.22
N PRO A 296 3.83 -5.93 -5.01
CA PRO A 296 4.83 -4.90 -4.77
C PRO A 296 4.30 -3.52 -5.20
N SER A 297 3.70 -2.77 -4.26
CA SER A 297 3.07 -1.47 -4.53
C SER A 297 4.01 -0.49 -5.26
N LYS A 298 5.31 -0.52 -4.96
CA LYS A 298 6.30 0.30 -5.66
C LYS A 298 6.43 -0.03 -7.15
N THR A 299 6.33 -1.31 -7.53
CA THR A 299 6.30 -1.67 -8.95
C THR A 299 5.11 -1.04 -9.65
N LEU A 300 3.93 -1.09 -9.04
CA LEU A 300 2.72 -0.49 -9.62
C LEU A 300 2.82 1.04 -9.70
N GLU A 301 3.39 1.70 -8.69
CA GLU A 301 3.68 3.14 -8.69
C GLU A 301 4.65 3.50 -9.84
N TYR A 302 5.72 2.73 -10.03
CA TYR A 302 6.69 2.95 -11.11
C TYR A 302 6.07 2.74 -12.50
N LEU A 303 5.25 1.70 -12.67
CA LEU A 303 4.53 1.46 -13.93
C LEU A 303 3.58 2.62 -14.29
N ALA A 304 3.06 3.33 -13.29
CA ALA A 304 2.22 4.51 -13.48
C ALA A 304 3.00 5.82 -13.62
N SER A 305 4.31 5.85 -13.34
CA SER A 305 5.12 7.08 -13.31
C SER A 305 5.34 7.71 -14.68
N GLY A 306 5.34 6.92 -15.76
CA GLY A 306 5.70 7.34 -17.10
C GLY A 306 7.21 7.24 -17.39
N ALA A 307 7.99 6.60 -16.53
CA ALA A 307 9.37 6.18 -16.80
C ALA A 307 9.46 4.65 -16.90
N LEU A 308 10.48 4.13 -17.60
CA LEU A 308 10.68 2.69 -17.74
C LEU A 308 10.77 2.03 -16.35
N THR A 309 10.13 0.89 -16.20
CA THR A 309 10.16 0.14 -14.95
C THR A 309 10.99 -1.13 -15.07
N ILE A 310 11.93 -1.31 -14.15
CA ILE A 310 12.61 -2.56 -13.88
C ILE A 310 12.05 -3.12 -12.57
N SER A 311 11.56 -4.34 -12.56
CA SER A 311 11.09 -4.97 -11.31
C SER A 311 11.48 -6.43 -11.26
N VAL A 312 11.73 -6.92 -10.08
CA VAL A 312 11.73 -8.36 -9.88
C VAL A 312 10.31 -8.88 -10.16
N ARG A 313 10.25 -10.03 -10.83
CA ARG A 313 9.00 -10.62 -11.31
C ARG A 313 7.93 -10.73 -10.22
N ASN A 314 6.68 -10.49 -10.63
CA ASN A 314 5.49 -10.78 -9.85
C ASN A 314 4.41 -11.31 -10.81
N THR A 315 3.93 -12.50 -10.54
CA THR A 315 3.07 -13.24 -11.48
C THR A 315 1.80 -12.47 -11.86
N GLU A 316 1.17 -11.75 -10.95
CA GLU A 316 -0.05 -11.00 -11.26
C GLU A 316 0.24 -9.76 -12.12
N LEU A 317 1.27 -8.99 -11.77
CA LEU A 317 1.65 -7.81 -12.55
C LEU A 317 2.22 -8.19 -13.92
N GLU A 318 3.00 -9.27 -14.04
CA GLU A 318 3.48 -9.76 -15.34
C GLU A 318 2.34 -10.13 -16.30
N LYS A 319 1.25 -10.71 -15.82
CA LYS A 319 0.07 -11.01 -16.65
C LYS A 319 -0.53 -9.75 -17.30
N THR A 320 -0.60 -8.67 -16.51
CA THR A 320 -1.22 -7.42 -16.95
C THR A 320 -0.26 -6.58 -17.80
N PHE A 321 1.00 -6.43 -17.38
CA PHE A 321 1.95 -5.50 -17.99
C PHE A 321 2.90 -6.14 -19.01
N LYS A 322 3.04 -7.47 -19.02
CA LYS A 322 3.83 -8.22 -20.02
C LYS A 322 5.14 -7.52 -20.40
N ASP A 323 5.26 -7.10 -21.65
CA ASP A 323 6.46 -6.48 -22.23
C ASP A 323 6.54 -4.95 -21.96
N CYS A 324 5.70 -4.42 -21.07
CA CYS A 324 5.73 -2.99 -20.71
C CYS A 324 6.70 -2.68 -19.56
N ALA A 325 7.44 -3.66 -19.06
CA ALA A 325 8.47 -3.53 -18.04
C ALA A 325 9.59 -4.56 -18.26
N ILE A 326 10.73 -4.32 -17.65
CA ILE A 326 11.84 -5.29 -17.61
C ILE A 326 11.71 -6.11 -16.33
N TRP A 327 11.47 -7.43 -16.47
CA TRP A 327 11.25 -8.33 -15.35
C TRP A 327 12.52 -9.10 -15.02
N ALA A 328 13.20 -8.72 -13.92
CA ALA A 328 14.33 -9.47 -13.36
C ALA A 328 13.84 -10.76 -12.71
N LYS A 329 14.58 -11.86 -12.88
CA LYS A 329 14.13 -13.19 -12.45
C LYS A 329 14.04 -13.34 -10.93
N THR A 330 15.06 -12.89 -10.18
CA THR A 330 15.18 -13.22 -8.75
C THR A 330 15.49 -12.04 -7.84
N GLY A 331 15.97 -10.93 -8.32
CA GLY A 331 16.53 -9.82 -7.53
C GLY A 331 17.93 -10.10 -6.98
N SER A 332 18.63 -11.08 -7.55
CA SER A 332 20.08 -11.26 -7.32
C SER A 332 20.86 -10.12 -7.97
N PRO A 333 22.07 -9.77 -7.49
CA PRO A 333 22.91 -8.76 -8.13
C PRO A 333 23.08 -9.00 -9.63
N LYS A 334 23.31 -10.25 -10.04
CA LYS A 334 23.48 -10.63 -11.45
C LYS A 334 22.23 -10.38 -12.29
N ASP A 335 21.02 -10.72 -11.79
CA ASP A 335 19.78 -10.52 -12.52
C ASP A 335 19.44 -9.03 -12.61
N LEU A 336 19.69 -8.25 -11.54
CA LEU A 336 19.49 -6.81 -11.51
C LEU A 336 20.47 -6.09 -12.45
N GLU A 337 21.75 -6.49 -12.46
CA GLU A 337 22.76 -5.98 -13.39
C GLU A 337 22.34 -6.18 -14.85
N ALA A 338 21.92 -7.40 -15.22
CA ALA A 338 21.46 -7.71 -16.57
C ALA A 338 20.26 -6.85 -16.96
N SER A 339 19.29 -6.64 -16.03
CA SER A 339 18.11 -5.82 -16.28
C SER A 339 18.47 -4.34 -16.44
N ILE A 340 19.42 -3.82 -15.65
CA ILE A 340 19.93 -2.44 -15.76
C ILE A 340 20.64 -2.25 -17.10
N LYS A 341 21.52 -3.20 -17.52
CA LYS A 341 22.19 -3.16 -18.82
C LYS A 341 21.19 -3.15 -19.97
N THR A 342 20.11 -3.94 -19.89
CA THR A 342 19.04 -3.93 -20.88
C THR A 342 18.40 -2.54 -20.95
N ALA A 343 18.03 -1.93 -19.82
CA ALA A 343 17.40 -0.61 -19.80
C ALA A 343 18.31 0.48 -20.39
N ILE A 344 19.60 0.44 -20.10
CA ILE A 344 20.58 1.43 -20.61
C ILE A 344 20.81 1.27 -22.10
N SER A 345 20.82 0.04 -22.63
CA SER A 345 21.05 -0.24 -24.05
C SER A 345 19.87 0.13 -24.97
N MET A 346 18.68 0.31 -24.41
CA MET A 346 17.50 0.74 -25.17
C MET A 346 17.62 2.19 -25.62
N SER A 347 17.10 2.50 -26.80
CA SER A 347 16.91 3.89 -27.24
C SER A 347 15.90 4.61 -26.34
N GLU A 348 15.95 5.93 -26.34
CA GLU A 348 14.99 6.76 -25.60
C GLU A 348 13.56 6.50 -26.06
N GLU A 349 13.35 6.41 -27.38
CA GLU A 349 12.05 6.11 -27.99
C GLU A 349 11.47 4.76 -27.52
N GLU A 350 12.30 3.72 -27.45
CA GLU A 350 11.87 2.40 -26.94
C GLU A 350 11.46 2.47 -25.46
N ARG A 351 12.25 3.15 -24.64
CA ARG A 351 11.94 3.34 -23.21
C ARG A 351 10.64 4.11 -23.02
N GLU A 352 10.48 5.22 -23.71
CA GLU A 352 9.27 6.04 -23.66
C GLU A 352 8.02 5.28 -24.12
N LYS A 353 8.12 4.52 -25.21
CA LYS A 353 7.03 3.69 -25.69
C LYS A 353 6.58 2.66 -24.66
N MET A 354 7.53 1.93 -24.04
CA MET A 354 7.22 0.97 -22.99
C MET A 354 6.61 1.65 -21.77
N ALA A 355 7.20 2.74 -21.29
CA ALA A 355 6.75 3.49 -20.13
C ALA A 355 5.33 4.08 -20.31
N ASN A 356 5.05 4.68 -21.47
CA ASN A 356 3.74 5.22 -21.80
C ASN A 356 2.68 4.12 -21.90
N THR A 357 3.03 2.97 -22.47
CA THR A 357 2.12 1.81 -22.54
C THR A 357 1.82 1.30 -21.12
N ALA A 358 2.85 1.14 -20.28
CA ALA A 358 2.68 0.75 -18.88
C ALA A 358 1.80 1.74 -18.11
N LYS A 359 2.04 3.05 -18.24
CA LYS A 359 1.24 4.11 -17.61
C LYS A 359 -0.22 4.03 -18.02
N ASN A 360 -0.51 3.88 -19.31
CA ASN A 360 -1.87 3.78 -19.81
C ASN A 360 -2.60 2.53 -19.25
N ILE A 361 -1.92 1.38 -19.22
CA ILE A 361 -2.46 0.16 -18.60
C ILE A 361 -2.71 0.39 -17.10
N ALA A 362 -1.75 0.98 -16.38
CA ALA A 362 -1.88 1.24 -14.95
C ALA A 362 -3.09 2.13 -14.64
N ILE A 363 -3.28 3.22 -15.38
CA ILE A 363 -4.40 4.13 -15.22
C ILE A 363 -5.74 3.45 -15.57
N SER A 364 -5.80 2.73 -16.68
CA SER A 364 -7.05 2.08 -17.13
C SER A 364 -7.55 0.96 -16.21
N HIS A 365 -6.65 0.31 -15.46
CA HIS A 365 -7.00 -0.82 -14.59
C HIS A 365 -7.03 -0.46 -13.11
N TYR A 366 -6.22 0.52 -12.67
CA TYR A 366 -5.95 0.74 -11.25
C TYR A 366 -6.17 2.19 -10.79
N SER A 367 -6.69 3.09 -11.65
CA SER A 367 -7.04 4.46 -11.22
C SER A 367 -8.13 4.46 -10.15
N LEU A 368 -8.23 5.55 -9.39
CA LEU A 368 -9.28 5.72 -8.38
C LEU A 368 -10.68 5.53 -8.96
N GLU A 369 -10.91 6.05 -10.18
CA GLU A 369 -12.18 5.94 -10.90
C GLU A 369 -12.49 4.49 -11.25
N LYS A 370 -11.51 3.76 -11.81
CA LYS A 370 -11.70 2.35 -12.17
C LYS A 370 -11.94 1.48 -10.96
N ILE A 371 -11.19 1.70 -9.89
CA ILE A 371 -11.41 0.98 -8.64
C ILE A 371 -12.76 1.35 -8.03
N SER A 372 -13.18 2.62 -8.11
CA SER A 372 -14.52 3.05 -7.68
C SER A 372 -15.63 2.27 -8.35
N GLU A 373 -15.57 2.11 -9.68
CA GLU A 373 -16.54 1.29 -10.43
C GLU A 373 -16.57 -0.14 -9.90
N LEU A 374 -15.41 -0.80 -9.88
CA LEU A 374 -15.29 -2.22 -9.49
C LEU A 374 -15.79 -2.49 -8.07
N VAL A 375 -15.38 -1.65 -7.10
CA VAL A 375 -15.76 -1.86 -5.70
C VAL A 375 -17.20 -1.47 -5.41
N THR A 376 -17.74 -0.48 -6.12
CA THR A 376 -19.15 -0.08 -5.99
C THR A 376 -20.05 -1.16 -6.58
N ASP A 377 -19.78 -1.64 -7.79
CA ASP A 377 -20.53 -2.72 -8.44
C ASP A 377 -20.48 -4.02 -7.62
N PHE A 378 -19.31 -4.35 -7.07
CA PHE A 378 -19.18 -5.51 -6.20
C PHE A 378 -19.98 -5.36 -4.91
N SER A 379 -19.85 -4.22 -4.24
CA SER A 379 -20.52 -3.97 -2.95
C SER A 379 -22.03 -3.88 -3.07
N SER A 380 -22.55 -3.38 -4.21
CA SER A 380 -23.99 -3.27 -4.47
C SER A 380 -24.72 -4.62 -4.50
N LYS A 381 -24.00 -5.71 -4.78
CA LYS A 381 -24.58 -7.08 -4.77
C LYS A 381 -25.05 -7.54 -3.38
N PHE A 382 -24.59 -6.89 -2.33
CA PHE A 382 -24.87 -7.26 -0.94
C PHE A 382 -25.93 -6.38 -0.28
N VAL A 383 -26.36 -5.32 -0.92
CA VAL A 383 -27.45 -4.46 -0.46
C VAL A 383 -28.66 -4.59 -1.37
N ASN A 384 -29.86 -4.58 -0.79
CA ASN A 384 -31.11 -4.72 -1.52
C ASN A 384 -31.54 -3.42 -2.17
#